data_8b63abcc301308a7077483093b488c53
#
_entry.id   8b63abcc301308a7077483093b488c53
#
_cell.length_a   1.000
_cell.length_b   1.000
_cell.length_c   1.000
_cell.angle_alpha   90.00
_cell.angle_beta   90.00
_cell.angle_gamma   90.00
#
_symmetry.space_group_name_H-M   'P 1'
#
loop_
_entity.id
_entity.type
_entity.pdbx_description
1 polymer ?
#
loop_
_entity_poly.entity_id
_entity_poly.type
_entity_poly.pdbx_seq_one_letter_code
_entity_poly.pdbx_strand_id
1 'polypeptide(L)'
;MRQLIGVIFIFVLLGCSSAVKDVSPDAVAIELDEFGGDSIPLSSISDSVSYITLETTDSNLIGSIKRIGMTDSLIVLLDEKTGQVSSYSIDGKYYGNIGTVGQGEGEYISPECIEVDDSLIYVYDSRRGVAMKYNHAGDFKGSDSVGEGDDFTTITLNGKRCYLLTCYNFPKERAGVFLVDPAENKRERIMECKQGIERYHSWDFFKNGDRVSLASNDYENQ
;
A
#
# COMPACT_ATOMS: atom_id res chain seq x y z
N MET A 1 11.55 17.34 77.81
CA MET A 1 12.49 17.49 76.70
C MET A 1 12.17 16.42 75.70
N ARG A 2 11.43 16.77 74.66
CA ARG A 2 11.05 15.83 73.57
C ARG A 2 11.78 16.29 72.31
N GLN A 3 12.68 15.47 71.87
CA GLN A 3 13.38 15.71 70.61
C GLN A 3 12.44 15.37 69.44
N LEU A 4 12.25 16.35 68.53
CA LEU A 4 11.58 16.19 67.24
C LEU A 4 12.61 15.69 66.23
N ILE A 5 12.43 14.45 65.78
CA ILE A 5 13.22 13.91 64.65
C ILE A 5 12.47 14.27 63.40
N GLY A 6 13.03 15.20 62.62
CA GLY A 6 12.54 15.55 61.30
C GLY A 6 12.99 14.51 60.26
N VAL A 7 12.03 13.81 59.68
CA VAL A 7 12.27 12.90 58.55
C VAL A 7 12.24 13.75 57.27
N ILE A 8 13.38 13.93 56.62
CA ILE A 8 13.52 14.54 55.29
C ILE A 8 13.19 13.45 54.27
N PHE A 9 12.04 13.59 53.60
CA PHE A 9 11.67 12.77 52.46
C PHE A 9 12.35 13.30 51.21
N ILE A 10 13.40 12.63 50.76
CA ILE A 10 14.06 12.92 49.49
C ILE A 10 13.22 12.25 48.39
N PHE A 11 12.45 13.05 47.64
CA PHE A 11 11.79 12.63 46.41
C PHE A 11 12.84 12.49 45.30
N VAL A 12 13.27 11.27 45.02
CA VAL A 12 14.05 10.96 43.81
C VAL A 12 13.09 10.97 42.65
N LEU A 13 13.10 12.03 41.83
CA LEU A 13 12.44 12.07 40.54
C LEU A 13 13.20 11.15 39.60
N LEU A 14 12.76 9.91 39.50
CA LEU A 14 13.14 9.04 38.39
C LEU A 14 12.52 9.60 37.12
N GLY A 15 13.28 10.44 36.40
CA GLY A 15 12.94 10.82 35.04
C GLY A 15 12.92 9.57 34.16
N CYS A 16 11.76 9.17 33.68
CA CYS A 16 11.66 8.26 32.56
C CYS A 16 12.29 8.95 31.34
N SER A 17 13.54 8.62 31.04
CA SER A 17 14.06 8.85 29.69
C SER A 17 13.31 7.89 28.77
N SER A 18 12.45 8.41 27.93
CA SER A 18 11.93 7.67 26.78
C SER A 18 13.14 7.24 25.97
N ALA A 19 13.43 5.95 26.00
CA ALA A 19 14.44 5.36 25.14
C ALA A 19 14.01 5.61 23.71
N VAL A 20 14.75 6.47 23.01
CA VAL A 20 14.71 6.57 21.56
C VAL A 20 15.07 5.15 21.10
N LYS A 21 14.11 4.46 20.47
CA LYS A 21 14.39 3.16 19.85
C LYS A 21 15.48 3.40 18.81
N ASP A 22 16.58 2.69 18.95
CA ASP A 22 17.65 2.67 17.97
C ASP A 22 17.04 2.42 16.58
N VAL A 23 17.20 3.40 15.72
CA VAL A 23 16.98 3.25 14.30
C VAL A 23 17.98 2.20 13.83
N SER A 24 17.53 1.22 13.04
CA SER A 24 18.42 0.20 12.48
C SER A 24 19.71 0.86 11.94
N PRO A 25 20.91 0.31 12.22
CA PRO A 25 22.16 0.90 11.74
C PRO A 25 22.25 1.05 10.21
N ASP A 26 21.37 0.38 9.48
CA ASP A 26 21.25 0.48 8.02
C ASP A 26 20.15 1.47 7.56
N ALA A 27 19.47 2.14 8.48
CA ALA A 27 18.48 3.15 8.13
C ALA A 27 19.17 4.47 7.75
N VAL A 28 18.94 4.95 6.53
CA VAL A 28 19.34 6.27 6.10
C VAL A 28 18.26 7.25 6.54
N ALA A 29 18.58 8.11 7.49
CA ALA A 29 17.72 9.24 7.82
C ALA A 29 17.90 10.32 6.75
N ILE A 30 16.82 10.69 6.08
CA ILE A 30 16.77 11.83 5.17
C ILE A 30 16.10 12.95 5.95
N GLU A 31 16.89 13.97 6.33
CA GLU A 31 16.31 15.21 6.84
C GLU A 31 15.80 16.03 5.66
N LEU A 32 14.50 16.29 5.65
CA LEU A 32 13.90 17.20 4.70
C LEU A 32 13.96 18.59 5.34
N ASP A 33 14.89 19.41 4.85
CA ASP A 33 14.89 20.84 5.19
C ASP A 33 13.55 21.46 4.76
N GLU A 34 13.12 22.51 5.45
CA GLU A 34 11.91 23.25 5.09
C GLU A 34 11.95 23.57 3.58
N PHE A 35 10.90 23.16 2.86
CA PHE A 35 10.79 23.44 1.44
C PHE A 35 10.74 24.96 1.24
N GLY A 36 11.90 25.56 0.96
CA GLY A 36 12.05 26.99 0.74
C GLY A 36 11.61 27.48 -0.64
N GLY A 37 10.82 26.71 -1.39
CA GLY A 37 10.40 27.08 -2.74
C GLY A 37 8.99 26.59 -3.07
N ASP A 38 8.22 27.41 -3.78
CA ASP A 38 6.83 27.11 -4.17
C ASP A 38 6.71 26.01 -5.24
N SER A 39 7.80 25.58 -5.87
CA SER A 39 7.79 24.54 -6.90
C SER A 39 9.18 23.95 -7.18
N ILE A 40 9.23 22.67 -7.47
CA ILE A 40 10.42 21.98 -8.00
C ILE A 40 10.20 21.77 -9.50
N PRO A 41 11.05 22.29 -10.39
CA PRO A 41 10.93 22.05 -11.82
C PRO A 41 11.04 20.56 -12.13
N LEU A 42 10.14 20.02 -12.95
CA LEU A 42 10.15 18.61 -13.34
C LEU A 42 11.50 18.20 -13.98
N SER A 43 12.13 19.11 -14.71
CA SER A 43 13.47 18.91 -15.29
C SER A 43 14.60 18.72 -14.29
N SER A 44 14.40 19.00 -13.00
CA SER A 44 15.39 18.75 -11.95
C SER A 44 15.35 17.33 -11.41
N ILE A 45 14.26 16.60 -11.68
CA ILE A 45 14.00 15.24 -11.17
C ILE A 45 13.77 14.22 -12.29
N SER A 46 13.72 14.65 -13.56
CA SER A 46 13.50 13.77 -14.72
C SER A 46 14.30 14.25 -15.93
N ASP A 47 14.97 13.32 -16.60
CA ASP A 47 15.73 13.58 -17.83
C ASP A 47 14.83 13.73 -19.04
N SER A 48 13.64 13.11 -19.03
CA SER A 48 12.67 13.17 -20.12
C SER A 48 11.25 12.93 -19.62
N VAL A 49 10.27 13.45 -20.36
CA VAL A 49 8.84 13.23 -20.15
C VAL A 49 8.24 12.75 -21.44
N SER A 50 7.48 11.66 -21.38
CA SER A 50 6.70 11.15 -22.51
C SER A 50 5.22 11.06 -22.13
N TYR A 51 4.37 11.11 -23.15
CA TYR A 51 2.92 11.01 -22.97
C TYR A 51 2.42 9.79 -23.76
N ILE A 52 1.61 8.97 -23.10
CA ILE A 52 0.92 7.84 -23.73
C ILE A 52 -0.56 8.16 -23.80
N THR A 53 -1.09 8.27 -25.02
CA THR A 53 -2.53 8.49 -25.22
C THR A 53 -3.23 7.14 -25.16
N LEU A 54 -4.11 6.96 -24.20
CA LEU A 54 -4.90 5.74 -24.07
C LEU A 54 -6.07 5.75 -25.06
N GLU A 55 -6.25 4.66 -25.78
CA GLU A 55 -7.39 4.45 -26.67
C GLU A 55 -8.68 4.45 -25.85
N THR A 56 -9.62 5.32 -26.22
CA THR A 56 -10.89 5.50 -25.52
C THR A 56 -12.04 5.26 -26.47
N THR A 57 -12.98 4.43 -26.08
CA THR A 57 -14.22 4.13 -26.81
C THR A 57 -15.41 4.24 -25.87
N ASP A 58 -16.63 4.17 -26.37
CA ASP A 58 -17.83 4.22 -25.53
C ASP A 58 -17.90 3.08 -24.50
N SER A 59 -17.13 2.00 -24.72
CA SER A 59 -17.11 0.83 -23.84
C SER A 59 -15.97 0.81 -22.81
N ASN A 60 -15.00 1.72 -22.94
CA ASN A 60 -13.85 1.80 -22.04
C ASN A 60 -13.54 3.22 -21.56
N LEU A 61 -14.58 4.00 -21.31
CA LEU A 61 -14.45 5.34 -20.75
C LEU A 61 -13.83 5.26 -19.33
N ILE A 62 -12.78 6.05 -19.13
CA ILE A 62 -12.11 6.18 -17.84
C ILE A 62 -12.76 7.34 -17.08
N GLY A 63 -13.33 7.05 -15.91
CA GLY A 63 -13.98 8.05 -15.06
C GLY A 63 -13.02 8.73 -14.09
N SER A 64 -12.21 7.92 -13.39
CA SER A 64 -11.20 8.39 -12.44
C SER A 64 -10.19 7.27 -12.19
N ILE A 65 -8.92 7.53 -12.42
CA ILE A 65 -7.88 6.52 -12.21
C ILE A 65 -7.58 6.42 -10.72
N LYS A 66 -7.83 5.24 -10.13
CA LYS A 66 -7.51 4.91 -8.74
C LYS A 66 -6.09 4.35 -8.62
N ARG A 67 -5.73 3.40 -9.49
CA ARG A 67 -4.41 2.73 -9.50
C ARG A 67 -3.95 2.49 -10.93
N ILE A 68 -2.64 2.49 -11.09
CA ILE A 68 -1.95 2.15 -12.34
C ILE A 68 -0.91 1.09 -12.02
N GLY A 69 -0.93 -0.02 -12.76
CA GLY A 69 0.15 -0.99 -12.79
C GLY A 69 0.79 -1.00 -14.18
N MET A 70 2.09 -1.14 -14.25
CA MET A 70 2.83 -1.14 -15.53
C MET A 70 3.91 -2.22 -15.53
N THR A 71 4.11 -2.81 -16.72
CA THR A 71 5.30 -3.58 -17.09
C THR A 71 5.92 -2.95 -18.34
N ASP A 72 6.97 -3.54 -18.88
CA ASP A 72 7.57 -3.06 -20.13
C ASP A 72 6.65 -3.13 -21.36
N SER A 73 5.55 -3.87 -21.28
CA SER A 73 4.62 -4.10 -22.41
C SER A 73 3.14 -3.83 -22.12
N LEU A 74 2.79 -3.64 -20.86
CA LEU A 74 1.39 -3.58 -20.41
C LEU A 74 1.17 -2.42 -19.46
N ILE A 75 0.04 -1.73 -19.63
CA ILE A 75 -0.52 -0.77 -18.69
C ILE A 75 -1.85 -1.34 -18.21
N VAL A 76 -2.07 -1.39 -16.90
CA VAL A 76 -3.32 -1.81 -16.26
C VAL A 76 -3.83 -0.68 -15.40
N LEU A 77 -5.11 -0.35 -15.55
CA LEU A 77 -5.78 0.73 -14.82
C LEU A 77 -6.93 0.17 -14.01
N LEU A 78 -7.07 0.63 -12.78
CA LEU A 78 -8.28 0.50 -11.98
C LEU A 78 -9.03 1.85 -11.99
N ASP A 79 -10.25 1.83 -12.49
CA ASP A 79 -11.15 3.00 -12.48
C ASP A 79 -11.95 3.02 -11.17
N GLU A 80 -11.80 4.11 -10.41
CA GLU A 80 -12.46 4.29 -9.12
C GLU A 80 -14.00 4.36 -9.24
N LYS A 81 -14.52 5.01 -10.31
CA LYS A 81 -15.96 5.24 -10.44
C LYS A 81 -16.73 4.02 -10.89
N THR A 82 -16.13 3.24 -11.76
CA THR A 82 -16.77 2.04 -12.32
C THR A 82 -16.34 0.77 -11.60
N GLY A 83 -15.21 0.81 -10.86
CA GLY A 83 -14.56 -0.37 -10.30
C GLY A 83 -13.97 -1.30 -11.37
N GLN A 84 -13.93 -0.87 -12.64
CA GLN A 84 -13.45 -1.70 -13.73
C GLN A 84 -11.93 -1.67 -13.82
N VAL A 85 -11.32 -2.84 -13.99
CA VAL A 85 -9.90 -2.98 -14.34
C VAL A 85 -9.77 -3.14 -15.84
N SER A 86 -8.94 -2.32 -16.48
CA SER A 86 -8.73 -2.30 -17.92
C SER A 86 -7.25 -2.42 -18.26
N SER A 87 -6.92 -3.07 -19.37
CA SER A 87 -5.55 -3.25 -19.84
C SER A 87 -5.31 -2.61 -21.21
N TYR A 88 -4.09 -2.10 -21.35
CA TYR A 88 -3.63 -1.40 -22.56
C TYR A 88 -2.20 -1.84 -22.89
N SER A 89 -1.83 -1.76 -24.17
CA SER A 89 -0.42 -1.86 -24.56
C SER A 89 0.36 -0.66 -24.01
N ILE A 90 1.69 -0.76 -24.02
CA ILE A 90 2.56 0.36 -23.65
C ILE A 90 2.40 1.56 -24.60
N ASP A 91 1.87 1.37 -25.80
CA ASP A 91 1.54 2.43 -26.77
C ASP A 91 0.13 2.99 -26.57
N GLY A 92 -0.61 2.52 -25.55
CA GLY A 92 -1.94 2.99 -25.17
C GLY A 92 -3.11 2.33 -25.90
N LYS A 93 -2.89 1.28 -26.70
CA LYS A 93 -3.97 0.55 -27.36
C LYS A 93 -4.75 -0.30 -26.35
N TYR A 94 -6.06 -0.21 -26.36
CA TYR A 94 -6.92 -1.00 -25.46
C TYR A 94 -6.91 -2.49 -25.82
N TYR A 95 -6.65 -3.33 -24.83
CA TYR A 95 -6.69 -4.78 -24.97
C TYR A 95 -7.98 -5.42 -24.47
N GLY A 96 -8.57 -4.87 -23.41
CA GLY A 96 -9.79 -5.40 -22.81
C GLY A 96 -9.86 -5.14 -21.32
N ASN A 97 -10.95 -5.63 -20.73
CA ASN A 97 -11.13 -5.63 -19.29
C ASN A 97 -10.48 -6.87 -18.66
N ILE A 98 -9.97 -6.70 -17.45
CA ILE A 98 -9.43 -7.76 -16.62
C ILE A 98 -10.49 -8.15 -15.60
N GLY A 99 -11.16 -9.29 -15.80
CA GLY A 99 -12.35 -9.62 -15.03
C GLY A 99 -13.48 -8.62 -15.23
N THR A 100 -14.49 -8.69 -14.37
CA THR A 100 -15.63 -7.77 -14.34
C THR A 100 -16.12 -7.57 -12.92
N VAL A 101 -16.90 -6.51 -12.70
CA VAL A 101 -17.60 -6.29 -11.43
C VAL A 101 -18.78 -7.24 -11.34
N GLY A 102 -18.82 -8.09 -10.32
CA GLY A 102 -19.87 -9.08 -10.11
C GLY A 102 -19.57 -10.05 -8.97
N GLN A 103 -20.32 -11.16 -8.91
CA GLN A 103 -20.20 -12.16 -7.84
C GLN A 103 -19.87 -13.57 -8.35
N GLY A 104 -19.69 -13.72 -9.66
CA GLY A 104 -19.33 -14.97 -10.30
C GLY A 104 -17.86 -15.37 -10.10
N GLU A 105 -17.50 -16.50 -10.67
CA GLU A 105 -16.10 -16.94 -10.72
C GLU A 105 -15.30 -15.99 -11.62
N GLY A 106 -14.16 -15.49 -11.11
CA GLY A 106 -13.36 -14.50 -11.84
C GLY A 106 -13.96 -13.08 -11.88
N GLU A 107 -15.00 -12.80 -11.11
CA GLU A 107 -15.58 -11.47 -10.92
C GLU A 107 -15.22 -10.92 -9.55
N TYR A 108 -15.03 -9.61 -9.44
CA TYR A 108 -14.72 -8.92 -8.18
C TYR A 108 -15.85 -7.96 -7.78
N ILE A 109 -16.00 -7.73 -6.46
CA ILE A 109 -17.08 -6.89 -5.90
C ILE A 109 -16.56 -5.48 -5.61
N SER A 110 -15.39 -5.38 -5.01
CA SER A 110 -14.80 -4.11 -4.55
C SER A 110 -13.29 -4.12 -4.78
N PRO A 111 -12.85 -3.88 -6.03
CA PRO A 111 -11.43 -3.82 -6.33
C PRO A 111 -10.83 -2.57 -5.71
N GLU A 112 -9.85 -2.75 -4.85
CA GLU A 112 -9.21 -1.66 -4.10
C GLU A 112 -7.83 -1.33 -4.66
N CYS A 113 -7.06 -2.36 -4.95
CA CYS A 113 -5.72 -2.25 -5.49
C CYS A 113 -5.49 -3.23 -6.63
N ILE A 114 -4.54 -2.89 -7.49
CA ILE A 114 -4.01 -3.76 -8.53
C ILE A 114 -2.49 -3.83 -8.43
N GLU A 115 -1.95 -4.99 -8.74
CA GLU A 115 -0.52 -5.22 -8.93
C GLU A 115 -0.31 -5.97 -10.22
N VAL A 116 0.80 -5.71 -10.89
CA VAL A 116 1.14 -6.35 -12.17
C VAL A 116 2.58 -6.81 -12.11
N ASP A 117 2.84 -8.04 -12.51
CA ASP A 117 4.18 -8.55 -12.75
C ASP A 117 4.28 -9.14 -14.16
N ASP A 118 5.41 -9.73 -14.51
CA ASP A 118 5.69 -10.25 -15.87
C ASP A 118 4.74 -11.37 -16.31
N SER A 119 3.96 -11.94 -15.40
CA SER A 119 3.12 -13.10 -15.68
C SER A 119 1.66 -12.93 -15.30
N LEU A 120 1.37 -12.15 -14.27
CA LEU A 120 0.04 -12.04 -13.68
C LEU A 120 -0.34 -10.58 -13.38
N ILE A 121 -1.64 -10.38 -13.39
CA ILE A 121 -2.33 -9.21 -12.84
C ILE A 121 -3.05 -9.66 -11.58
N TYR A 122 -2.83 -8.97 -10.49
CA TYR A 122 -3.50 -9.18 -9.22
C TYR A 122 -4.51 -8.08 -8.99
N VAL A 123 -5.74 -8.45 -8.66
CA VAL A 123 -6.81 -7.53 -8.27
C VAL A 123 -7.18 -7.85 -6.82
N TYR A 124 -6.93 -6.94 -5.92
CA TYR A 124 -7.33 -7.10 -4.53
C TYR A 124 -8.78 -6.66 -4.36
N ASP A 125 -9.65 -7.63 -4.07
CA ASP A 125 -11.05 -7.42 -3.69
C ASP A 125 -11.13 -7.27 -2.16
N SER A 126 -11.21 -6.03 -1.68
CA SER A 126 -11.19 -5.71 -0.25
C SER A 126 -12.42 -6.26 0.47
N ARG A 127 -13.58 -6.32 -0.20
CA ARG A 127 -14.82 -6.84 0.38
C ARG A 127 -14.79 -8.34 0.61
N ARG A 128 -14.12 -9.07 -0.27
CA ARG A 128 -13.95 -10.53 -0.17
C ARG A 128 -12.68 -10.92 0.58
N GLY A 129 -11.75 -10.00 0.76
CA GLY A 129 -10.44 -10.25 1.36
C GLY A 129 -9.60 -11.23 0.55
N VAL A 130 -9.64 -11.12 -0.78
CA VAL A 130 -8.93 -12.02 -1.70
C VAL A 130 -8.09 -11.25 -2.71
N ALA A 131 -6.95 -11.80 -3.07
CA ALA A 131 -6.16 -11.40 -4.22
C ALA A 131 -6.53 -12.29 -5.40
N MET A 132 -7.25 -11.74 -6.36
CA MET A 132 -7.65 -12.43 -7.59
C MET A 132 -6.53 -12.35 -8.61
N LYS A 133 -6.25 -13.44 -9.31
CA LYS A 133 -5.14 -13.58 -10.25
C LYS A 133 -5.67 -13.74 -11.66
N TYR A 134 -5.13 -12.97 -12.60
CA TYR A 134 -5.43 -13.06 -14.02
C TYR A 134 -4.12 -13.11 -14.80
N ASN A 135 -4.14 -13.74 -15.97
CA ASN A 135 -3.03 -13.55 -16.91
C ASN A 135 -3.17 -12.20 -17.65
N HIS A 136 -2.19 -11.84 -18.44
CA HIS A 136 -2.20 -10.58 -19.20
C HIS A 136 -3.30 -10.53 -20.30
N ALA A 137 -3.89 -11.67 -20.66
CA ALA A 137 -5.04 -11.73 -21.55
C ALA A 137 -6.39 -11.54 -20.83
N GLY A 138 -6.38 -11.42 -19.48
CA GLY A 138 -7.59 -11.24 -18.67
C GLY A 138 -8.24 -12.54 -18.22
N ASP A 139 -7.65 -13.72 -18.51
CA ASP A 139 -8.19 -15.00 -18.04
C ASP A 139 -7.94 -15.17 -16.55
N PHE A 140 -8.99 -15.54 -15.82
CA PHE A 140 -8.92 -15.84 -14.39
C PHE A 140 -8.07 -17.09 -14.12
N LYS A 141 -7.16 -17.02 -13.14
CA LYS A 141 -6.20 -18.07 -12.77
C LYS A 141 -6.36 -18.54 -11.31
N GLY A 142 -7.38 -18.03 -10.62
CA GLY A 142 -7.64 -18.36 -9.22
C GLY A 142 -7.50 -17.17 -8.30
N SER A 143 -7.67 -17.40 -7.01
CA SER A 143 -7.55 -16.38 -5.98
C SER A 143 -6.88 -16.92 -4.73
N ASP A 144 -6.21 -16.02 -3.99
CA ASP A 144 -5.64 -16.32 -2.69
C ASP A 144 -6.39 -15.56 -1.60
N SER A 145 -6.68 -16.20 -0.48
CA SER A 145 -7.24 -15.52 0.68
C SER A 145 -6.15 -14.69 1.37
N VAL A 146 -6.34 -13.38 1.48
CA VAL A 146 -5.37 -12.46 2.06
C VAL A 146 -5.94 -11.72 3.28
N GLY A 147 -7.26 -11.71 3.42
CA GLY A 147 -7.99 -11.02 4.48
C GLY A 147 -8.24 -9.55 4.19
N GLU A 148 -8.81 -8.85 5.15
CA GLU A 148 -9.18 -7.43 5.05
C GLU A 148 -7.94 -6.54 5.09
N GLY A 149 -7.95 -5.45 4.32
CA GLY A 149 -6.90 -4.43 4.29
C GLY A 149 -7.34 -3.19 3.50
N ASP A 150 -6.57 -2.12 3.64
CA ASP A 150 -6.81 -0.83 2.95
C ASP A 150 -5.94 -0.69 1.72
N ASP A 151 -4.70 -1.17 1.77
CA ASP A 151 -3.79 -1.23 0.62
C ASP A 151 -3.11 -2.60 0.54
N PHE A 152 -2.59 -2.93 -0.63
CA PHE A 152 -2.11 -4.26 -0.97
C PHE A 152 -0.95 -4.19 -1.95
N THR A 153 0.06 -5.03 -1.73
CA THR A 153 1.12 -5.27 -2.72
C THR A 153 1.63 -6.71 -2.66
N THR A 154 2.29 -7.14 -3.73
CA THR A 154 2.91 -8.46 -3.83
C THR A 154 4.39 -8.39 -3.53
N ILE A 155 4.93 -9.39 -2.83
CA ILE A 155 6.37 -9.58 -2.63
C ILE A 155 6.77 -11.02 -2.90
N THR A 156 8.05 -11.24 -3.14
CA THR A 156 8.63 -12.59 -3.25
C THR A 156 9.58 -12.83 -2.08
N LEU A 157 9.26 -13.80 -1.24
CA LEU A 157 10.09 -14.21 -0.11
C LEU A 157 10.54 -15.65 -0.29
N ASN A 158 11.85 -15.88 -0.32
CA ASN A 158 12.43 -17.22 -0.51
C ASN A 158 11.85 -17.97 -1.73
N GLY A 159 11.62 -17.24 -2.83
CA GLY A 159 11.04 -17.78 -4.06
C GLY A 159 9.53 -18.04 -4.01
N LYS A 160 8.84 -17.73 -2.93
CA LYS A 160 7.39 -17.83 -2.78
C LYS A 160 6.72 -16.47 -2.92
N ARG A 161 5.57 -16.42 -3.59
CA ARG A 161 4.72 -15.23 -3.65
C ARG A 161 4.01 -15.05 -2.32
N CYS A 162 4.20 -13.89 -1.72
CA CYS A 162 3.51 -13.43 -0.52
C CYS A 162 2.86 -12.07 -0.78
N TYR A 163 2.07 -11.61 0.17
CA TYR A 163 1.36 -10.36 0.07
C TYR A 163 1.63 -9.48 1.30
N LEU A 164 1.70 -8.19 1.10
CA LEU A 164 1.65 -7.20 2.17
C LEU A 164 0.32 -6.46 2.11
N LEU A 165 -0.31 -6.28 3.26
CA LEU A 165 -1.53 -5.49 3.41
C LEU A 165 -1.32 -4.44 4.49
N THR A 166 -1.80 -3.22 4.24
CA THR A 166 -1.97 -2.23 5.30
C THR A 166 -3.41 -2.28 5.84
N CYS A 167 -3.55 -2.09 7.14
CA CYS A 167 -4.82 -2.00 7.83
C CYS A 167 -4.76 -0.76 8.73
N TYR A 168 -5.03 0.42 8.20
CA TYR A 168 -4.99 1.67 8.96
C TYR A 168 -6.39 2.15 9.39
N ASN A 169 -7.44 1.83 8.62
CA ASN A 169 -8.84 2.16 8.93
C ASN A 169 -9.49 1.15 9.89
N PHE A 170 -8.70 0.40 10.64
CA PHE A 170 -9.16 -0.65 11.55
C PHE A 170 -8.93 -0.26 13.02
N PRO A 171 -9.66 -0.85 13.97
CA PRO A 171 -9.36 -0.71 15.39
C PRO A 171 -7.90 -1.03 15.68
N LYS A 172 -7.29 -0.32 16.67
CA LYS A 172 -5.87 -0.41 17.01
C LYS A 172 -5.34 -1.84 17.11
N GLU A 173 -6.15 -2.74 17.63
CA GLU A 173 -5.80 -4.17 17.79
C GLU A 173 -5.62 -4.88 16.45
N ARG A 174 -6.23 -4.35 15.40
CA ARG A 174 -6.23 -4.88 14.03
C ARG A 174 -5.48 -3.98 13.04
N ALA A 175 -5.05 -2.80 13.47
CA ALA A 175 -4.30 -1.87 12.63
C ALA A 175 -2.82 -2.27 12.53
N GLY A 176 -2.22 -2.06 11.36
CA GLY A 176 -0.83 -2.37 11.11
C GLY A 176 -0.53 -2.84 9.69
N VAL A 177 0.67 -3.37 9.50
CA VAL A 177 1.09 -4.03 8.26
C VAL A 177 1.13 -5.53 8.47
N PHE A 178 0.53 -6.25 7.56
CA PHE A 178 0.44 -7.71 7.60
C PHE A 178 1.18 -8.34 6.43
N LEU A 179 1.96 -9.37 6.75
CA LEU A 179 2.52 -10.30 5.79
C LEU A 179 1.59 -11.51 5.67
N VAL A 180 1.23 -11.88 4.45
CA VAL A 180 0.39 -13.04 4.17
C VAL A 180 1.14 -14.02 3.28
N ASP A 181 1.31 -15.26 3.75
CA ASP A 181 1.74 -16.41 2.97
C ASP A 181 0.50 -17.27 2.65
N PRO A 182 -0.03 -17.21 1.42
CA PRO A 182 -1.23 -17.95 1.06
C PRO A 182 -0.98 -19.45 0.99
N ALA A 183 0.24 -19.88 0.71
CA ALA A 183 0.58 -21.31 0.64
C ALA A 183 0.55 -21.99 2.01
N GLU A 184 0.88 -21.25 3.05
CA GLU A 184 0.85 -21.72 4.45
C GLU A 184 -0.43 -21.30 5.18
N ASN A 185 -1.34 -20.56 4.49
CA ASN A 185 -2.53 -19.95 5.10
C ASN A 185 -2.17 -19.13 6.36
N LYS A 186 -1.04 -18.42 6.30
CA LYS A 186 -0.49 -17.66 7.42
C LYS A 186 -0.64 -16.18 7.16
N ARG A 187 -1.19 -15.46 8.15
CA ARG A 187 -1.22 -14.00 8.20
C ARG A 187 -0.57 -13.53 9.50
N GLU A 188 0.45 -12.71 9.40
CA GLU A 188 1.23 -12.22 10.52
C GLU A 188 1.33 -10.69 10.49
N ARG A 189 1.08 -10.03 11.61
CA ARG A 189 1.30 -8.61 11.76
C ARG A 189 2.78 -8.34 11.97
N ILE A 190 3.43 -7.73 10.98
CA ILE A 190 4.86 -7.42 11.02
C ILE A 190 5.17 -6.00 11.52
N MET A 191 4.16 -5.11 11.48
CA MET A 191 4.28 -3.75 12.01
C MET A 191 2.97 -3.33 12.67
N GLU A 192 3.05 -2.73 13.84
CA GLU A 192 1.91 -2.15 14.54
C GLU A 192 1.71 -0.68 14.15
N CYS A 193 0.45 -0.28 13.99
CA CYS A 193 0.10 1.13 13.91
C CYS A 193 0.11 1.73 15.31
N LYS A 194 0.95 2.74 15.56
CA LYS A 194 1.08 3.36 16.89
C LYS A 194 -0.05 4.32 17.24
N GLN A 195 -0.84 4.74 16.27
CA GLN A 195 -1.88 5.75 16.47
C GLN A 195 -3.27 5.14 16.31
N GLY A 196 -4.19 5.54 17.20
CA GLY A 196 -5.61 5.19 17.10
C GLY A 196 -6.29 5.98 15.97
N ILE A 197 -7.45 5.52 15.59
CA ILE A 197 -8.31 5.88 14.44
C ILE A 197 -8.67 7.37 14.31
N GLU A 198 -8.20 8.25 15.18
CA GLU A 198 -8.68 9.64 15.20
C GLU A 198 -8.16 10.55 14.08
N ARG A 199 -7.30 10.06 13.17
CA ARG A 199 -6.77 10.83 12.05
C ARG A 199 -6.67 9.96 10.80
N TYR A 200 -7.01 10.52 9.66
CA TYR A 200 -6.86 9.91 8.34
C TYR A 200 -5.36 9.71 8.03
N HIS A 201 -4.85 8.53 8.33
CA HIS A 201 -3.53 8.11 7.88
C HIS A 201 -3.74 7.22 6.66
N SER A 202 -3.13 7.54 5.55
CA SER A 202 -2.97 6.58 4.45
C SER A 202 -1.56 6.02 4.53
N TRP A 203 -1.45 4.72 4.39
CA TRP A 203 -0.19 4.03 4.23
C TRP A 203 -0.21 3.38 2.86
N ASP A 204 0.60 3.89 1.97
CA ASP A 204 0.68 3.42 0.61
C ASP A 204 1.98 2.65 0.39
N PHE A 205 1.90 1.53 -0.31
CA PHE A 205 3.06 0.78 -0.74
C PHE A 205 3.62 1.35 -2.05
N PHE A 206 4.95 1.48 -2.09
CA PHE A 206 5.70 1.81 -3.30
C PHE A 206 6.65 0.65 -3.61
N LYS A 207 6.50 0.07 -4.78
CA LYS A 207 7.30 -1.06 -5.22
C LYS A 207 8.28 -0.63 -6.31
N ASN A 208 9.54 -1.02 -6.13
CA ASN A 208 10.60 -0.84 -7.13
C ASN A 208 11.41 -2.13 -7.23
N GLY A 209 11.12 -2.94 -8.23
CA GLY A 209 11.66 -4.30 -8.35
C GLY A 209 11.28 -5.15 -7.13
N ASP A 210 12.30 -5.69 -6.45
CA ASP A 210 12.11 -6.52 -5.24
C ASP A 210 12.00 -5.72 -3.93
N ARG A 211 12.10 -4.39 -4.01
CA ARG A 211 11.99 -3.51 -2.84
C ARG A 211 10.58 -2.97 -2.70
N VAL A 212 10.05 -3.05 -1.50
CA VAL A 212 8.78 -2.43 -1.13
C VAL A 212 9.07 -1.39 -0.06
N SER A 213 8.62 -0.17 -0.30
CA SER A 213 8.65 0.94 0.65
C SER A 213 7.23 1.22 1.11
N LEU A 214 7.10 1.59 2.37
CA LEU A 214 5.85 2.03 2.96
C LEU A 214 5.99 3.52 3.28
N ALA A 215 5.11 4.35 2.74
CA ALA A 215 4.98 5.73 3.16
C ALA A 215 3.73 5.89 4.01
N SER A 216 3.86 6.63 5.11
CA SER A 216 2.72 7.06 5.92
C SER A 216 2.58 8.58 5.80
N ASN A 217 1.37 9.03 5.53
CA ASN A 217 1.05 10.46 5.57
C ASN A 217 0.56 10.80 6.98
N ASP A 218 1.50 11.02 7.90
CA ASP A 218 1.19 11.53 9.23
C ASP A 218 1.08 13.06 9.13
N TYR A 219 -0.14 13.55 8.87
CA TYR A 219 -0.40 14.98 9.05
C TYR A 219 -0.52 15.26 10.55
N GLU A 220 0.59 15.56 11.19
CA GLU A 220 0.53 16.29 12.46
C GLU A 220 0.05 17.71 12.13
N ASN A 221 -1.15 18.07 12.59
CA ASN A 221 -1.57 19.45 12.59
C ASN A 221 -0.60 20.21 13.50
N GLN A 222 0.24 21.03 12.89
CA GLN A 222 0.92 22.14 13.57
C GLN A 222 -0.07 23.22 13.96
#